data_fd0cad71a39cff0310cba86525ec6459
#
_entry.id   fd0cad71a39cff0310cba86525ec6459
#
_cell.length_a   1.000
_cell.length_b   1.000
_cell.length_c   1.000
_cell.angle_alpha   90.00
_cell.angle_beta   90.00
_cell.angle_gamma   90.00
#
_symmetry.space_group_name_H-M   'P 1'
#
loop_
_entity.id
_entity.type
_entity.pdbx_description
1 polymer ?
#
loop_
_entity_poly.entity_id
_entity_poly.type
_entity_poly.pdbx_seq_one_letter_code
_entity_poly.pdbx_strand_id
1 'polypeptide(L)'
;MSVAKKIKQEIIQPKKMGLLVENPVYKPFRYPWCYDAWLTQQRIHWLPEEVPLGDDVRDWQKNITPAEKNLLTHIFRFFTQADVEVNNCYLRHYTTVFKPTEVLMMMTAFAAMETVHIAAYSHLLDTIGMPETEYSAFMKYKEMKDKYDYMQGFDVKSKHNIAMTMAVFSAFTEGLQLFASFAILLNFPRHNKMKGMGQIVTWSVRDETLHCNSMIRLFKDFIKEEPQIWNDKLKTEIVDACKTIVTHEDAFIDLAFQMGPLEGLTAKEIKQYIRFIGNRRLEQLGLDPIYDVKKNPLTWLDNMLNGVEHMNFFEGRATEYSKASTKGTWGEVFA
;
A
#
# COMPACT_ATOMS: atom_id res chain seq x y z
N MET A 1 16.17 -43.35 51.92
CA MET A 1 14.97 -42.49 51.86
C MET A 1 15.16 -41.49 50.71
N SER A 2 14.48 -41.72 49.61
CA SER A 2 14.56 -40.94 48.40
C SER A 2 13.88 -39.58 48.62
N VAL A 3 14.64 -38.49 48.47
CA VAL A 3 14.11 -37.14 48.44
C VAL A 3 13.65 -36.85 47.00
N ALA A 4 12.50 -37.34 46.67
CA ALA A 4 11.80 -36.87 45.49
C ALA A 4 11.23 -35.47 45.80
N LYS A 5 12.03 -34.42 45.56
CA LYS A 5 11.50 -33.07 45.52
C LYS A 5 10.41 -33.01 44.47
N LYS A 6 9.15 -32.87 44.87
CA LYS A 6 8.05 -32.45 44.03
C LYS A 6 8.38 -31.07 43.47
N ILE A 7 8.88 -31.03 42.24
CA ILE A 7 8.87 -29.80 41.45
C ILE A 7 7.40 -29.54 41.18
N LYS A 8 6.79 -28.64 41.94
CA LYS A 8 5.54 -28.03 41.54
C LYS A 8 5.82 -27.31 40.21
N GLN A 9 5.45 -27.91 39.10
CA GLN A 9 5.24 -27.16 37.89
C GLN A 9 4.18 -26.12 38.20
N GLU A 10 4.59 -24.89 38.44
CA GLU A 10 3.68 -23.75 38.33
C GLU A 10 3.18 -23.76 36.90
N ILE A 11 1.92 -24.18 36.71
CA ILE A 11 1.22 -24.00 35.46
C ILE A 11 1.10 -22.49 35.31
N ILE A 12 2.05 -21.90 34.55
CA ILE A 12 1.96 -20.51 34.12
C ILE A 12 0.62 -20.43 33.37
N GLN A 13 -0.37 -19.83 33.99
CA GLN A 13 -1.63 -19.56 33.31
C GLN A 13 -1.29 -18.83 32.00
N PRO A 14 -1.82 -19.28 30.85
CA PRO A 14 -1.51 -18.61 29.58
C PRO A 14 -1.91 -17.15 29.72
N LYS A 15 -0.92 -16.26 29.68
CA LYS A 15 -1.17 -14.82 29.60
C LYS A 15 -2.19 -14.60 28.47
N LYS A 16 -3.17 -13.73 28.70
CA LYS A 16 -4.18 -13.34 27.70
C LYS A 16 -3.44 -13.02 26.41
N MET A 17 -3.47 -13.94 25.45
CA MET A 17 -2.76 -13.75 24.18
C MET A 17 -3.56 -12.79 23.30
N GLY A 18 -2.88 -11.87 22.60
CA GLY A 18 -3.50 -10.89 21.73
C GLY A 18 -2.50 -10.17 20.85
N LEU A 19 -3.00 -9.38 19.93
CA LEU A 19 -2.20 -8.59 18.99
C LEU A 19 -1.22 -7.62 19.70
N LEU A 20 -1.59 -7.14 20.88
CA LEU A 20 -0.78 -6.19 21.66
C LEU A 20 0.02 -6.86 22.80
N VAL A 21 0.04 -8.19 22.86
CA VAL A 21 0.66 -8.94 23.96
C VAL A 21 1.84 -9.75 23.44
N GLU A 22 3.00 -9.56 24.04
CA GLU A 22 4.20 -10.33 23.74
C GLU A 22 4.00 -11.82 24.02
N ASN A 23 4.47 -12.66 23.09
CA ASN A 23 4.54 -14.08 23.24
C ASN A 23 6.02 -14.51 23.33
N PRO A 24 6.45 -15.18 24.41
CA PRO A 24 7.84 -15.65 24.55
C PRO A 24 8.20 -16.77 23.57
N VAL A 25 7.20 -17.39 22.94
CA VAL A 25 7.35 -18.43 21.91
C VAL A 25 6.76 -17.97 20.61
N TYR A 26 7.53 -18.10 19.52
CA TYR A 26 7.09 -17.62 18.21
C TYR A 26 6.11 -18.59 17.52
N LYS A 27 6.03 -19.87 17.93
CA LYS A 27 5.11 -20.87 17.39
C LYS A 27 4.35 -21.58 18.51
N PRO A 28 3.09 -22.05 18.21
CA PRO A 28 2.37 -21.93 16.94
C PRO A 28 1.97 -20.48 16.65
N PHE A 29 1.94 -20.10 15.36
CA PHE A 29 1.45 -18.81 14.93
C PHE A 29 -0.04 -18.66 15.30
N ARG A 30 -0.38 -17.53 15.88
CA ARG A 30 -1.76 -17.19 16.23
C ARG A 30 -2.53 -16.60 15.05
N TYR A 31 -1.81 -15.88 14.19
CA TYR A 31 -2.32 -15.24 12.99
C TYR A 31 -1.58 -15.80 11.75
N PRO A 32 -1.77 -17.11 11.44
CA PRO A 32 -0.99 -17.77 10.38
C PRO A 32 -1.12 -17.08 9.03
N TRP A 33 -2.24 -16.41 8.77
CA TRP A 33 -2.45 -15.63 7.57
C TRP A 33 -1.47 -14.43 7.43
N CYS A 34 -0.93 -13.89 8.53
CA CYS A 34 0.13 -12.88 8.48
C CYS A 34 1.42 -13.48 7.92
N TYR A 35 1.74 -14.72 8.30
CA TYR A 35 2.87 -15.43 7.71
C TYR A 35 2.65 -15.69 6.21
N ASP A 36 1.43 -16.04 5.80
CA ASP A 36 1.09 -16.24 4.38
C ASP A 36 1.22 -14.93 3.59
N ALA A 37 0.79 -13.79 4.15
CA ALA A 37 0.96 -12.47 3.55
C ALA A 37 2.44 -12.09 3.44
N TRP A 38 3.23 -12.32 4.50
CA TRP A 38 4.69 -12.17 4.46
C TRP A 38 5.31 -12.99 3.32
N LEU A 39 4.95 -14.28 3.23
CA LEU A 39 5.48 -15.17 2.20
C LEU A 39 5.09 -14.72 0.78
N THR A 40 3.86 -14.22 0.62
CA THR A 40 3.40 -13.64 -0.65
C THR A 40 4.26 -12.46 -1.04
N GLN A 41 4.51 -11.51 -0.12
CA GLN A 41 5.36 -10.35 -0.41
C GLN A 41 6.79 -10.76 -0.80
N GLN A 42 7.37 -11.78 -0.13
CA GLN A 42 8.70 -12.27 -0.50
C GLN A 42 8.75 -12.86 -1.92
N ARG A 43 7.65 -13.49 -2.37
CA ARG A 43 7.56 -14.12 -3.70
C ARG A 43 7.36 -13.13 -4.84
N ILE A 44 6.76 -11.98 -4.56
CA ILE A 44 6.47 -10.94 -5.55
C ILE A 44 7.48 -9.78 -5.50
N HIS A 45 8.59 -9.95 -4.79
CA HIS A 45 9.65 -8.95 -4.69
C HIS A 45 10.24 -8.61 -6.05
N TRP A 46 10.56 -7.34 -6.25
CA TRP A 46 11.15 -6.78 -7.46
C TRP A 46 12.10 -5.63 -7.09
N LEU A 47 12.93 -5.21 -8.04
CA LEU A 47 13.87 -4.10 -7.89
C LEU A 47 13.71 -3.09 -9.01
N PRO A 48 14.00 -1.79 -8.77
CA PRO A 48 13.82 -0.71 -9.75
C PRO A 48 14.53 -0.95 -11.08
N GLU A 49 15.74 -1.52 -11.05
CA GLU A 49 16.55 -1.80 -12.23
C GLU A 49 16.00 -2.90 -13.14
N GLU A 50 14.98 -3.65 -12.71
CA GLU A 50 14.29 -4.60 -13.56
C GLU A 50 13.37 -3.93 -14.59
N VAL A 51 13.08 -2.62 -14.41
CA VAL A 51 12.18 -1.88 -15.28
C VAL A 51 12.96 -1.04 -16.29
N PRO A 52 12.82 -1.32 -17.60
CA PRO A 52 13.47 -0.50 -18.63
C PRO A 52 12.75 0.86 -18.79
N LEU A 53 13.47 1.97 -18.57
CA LEU A 53 12.94 3.33 -18.64
C LEU A 53 13.33 4.12 -19.91
N GLY A 54 14.00 3.48 -20.87
CA GLY A 54 14.49 4.18 -22.07
C GLY A 54 13.36 4.78 -22.94
N ASP A 55 12.21 4.12 -23.01
CA ASP A 55 11.04 4.65 -23.70
C ASP A 55 10.43 5.83 -22.97
N ASP A 56 10.40 5.80 -21.64
CA ASP A 56 9.88 6.87 -20.79
C ASP A 56 10.68 8.18 -20.94
N VAL A 57 12.00 8.09 -21.07
CA VAL A 57 12.85 9.25 -21.38
C VAL A 57 12.45 9.90 -22.70
N ARG A 58 12.24 9.08 -23.74
CA ARG A 58 11.81 9.56 -25.06
C ARG A 58 10.42 10.18 -25.00
N ASP A 59 9.49 9.54 -24.30
CA ASP A 59 8.14 10.04 -24.14
C ASP A 59 8.12 11.37 -23.38
N TRP A 60 8.85 11.46 -22.27
CA TRP A 60 8.99 12.67 -21.47
C TRP A 60 9.52 13.86 -22.27
N GLN A 61 10.45 13.59 -23.20
CA GLN A 61 11.06 14.64 -24.02
C GLN A 61 10.22 15.05 -25.24
N LYS A 62 9.48 14.11 -25.87
CA LYS A 62 8.93 14.31 -27.21
C LYS A 62 7.47 13.96 -27.39
N ASN A 63 6.92 13.01 -26.62
CA ASN A 63 5.61 12.42 -26.94
C ASN A 63 4.48 12.84 -26.00
N ILE A 64 4.81 13.29 -24.78
CA ILE A 64 3.81 13.81 -23.84
C ILE A 64 3.57 15.30 -24.08
N THR A 65 2.31 15.70 -24.00
CA THR A 65 1.88 17.10 -24.16
C THR A 65 2.28 17.94 -22.93
N PRO A 66 2.30 19.28 -23.03
CA PRO A 66 2.50 20.14 -21.87
C PRO A 66 1.51 19.92 -20.74
N ALA A 67 0.26 19.61 -21.04
CA ALA A 67 -0.79 19.30 -20.04
C ALA A 67 -0.50 17.98 -19.33
N GLU A 68 -0.15 16.92 -20.07
CA GLU A 68 0.27 15.63 -19.51
C GLU A 68 1.52 15.78 -18.63
N LYS A 69 2.49 16.55 -19.08
CA LYS A 69 3.73 16.81 -18.34
C LYS A 69 3.47 17.54 -17.03
N ASN A 70 2.62 18.57 -17.06
CA ASN A 70 2.20 19.29 -15.86
C ASN A 70 1.51 18.36 -14.85
N LEU A 71 0.58 17.55 -15.33
CA LEU A 71 -0.17 16.61 -14.48
C LEU A 71 0.77 15.58 -13.84
N LEU A 72 1.63 14.92 -14.62
CA LEU A 72 2.63 13.97 -14.10
C LEU A 72 3.55 14.62 -13.07
N THR A 73 4.00 15.85 -13.34
CA THR A 73 4.85 16.59 -12.39
C THR A 73 4.14 16.81 -11.05
N HIS A 74 2.86 17.18 -11.05
CA HIS A 74 2.09 17.32 -9.80
C HIS A 74 1.92 16.00 -9.06
N ILE A 75 1.65 14.91 -9.77
CA ILE A 75 1.54 13.59 -9.15
C ILE A 75 2.87 13.17 -8.55
N PHE A 76 3.96 13.26 -9.28
CA PHE A 76 5.28 12.86 -8.82
C PHE A 76 5.75 13.63 -7.59
N ARG A 77 5.44 14.93 -7.48
CA ARG A 77 5.79 15.76 -6.31
C ARG A 77 5.23 15.22 -5.00
N PHE A 78 4.02 14.68 -5.01
CA PHE A 78 3.39 14.18 -3.80
C PHE A 78 3.48 12.66 -3.67
N PHE A 79 3.35 11.93 -4.76
CA PHE A 79 3.28 10.48 -4.75
C PHE A 79 4.54 9.83 -4.15
N THR A 80 5.71 10.34 -4.51
CA THR A 80 6.99 9.87 -3.96
C THR A 80 7.13 10.12 -2.46
N GLN A 81 6.47 11.15 -1.92
CA GLN A 81 6.47 11.41 -0.47
C GLN A 81 5.47 10.54 0.28
N ALA A 82 4.38 10.12 -0.36
CA ALA A 82 3.35 9.30 0.29
C ALA A 82 3.92 7.96 0.77
N ASP A 83 4.74 7.29 -0.03
CA ASP A 83 5.39 6.02 0.34
C ASP A 83 6.33 6.18 1.54
N VAL A 84 7.00 7.34 1.67
CA VAL A 84 7.82 7.66 2.84
C VAL A 84 6.97 7.71 4.11
N GLU A 85 5.78 8.32 4.04
CA GLU A 85 4.88 8.42 5.20
C GLU A 85 4.26 7.06 5.55
N VAL A 86 3.92 6.24 4.56
CA VAL A 86 3.45 4.87 4.77
C VAL A 86 4.54 4.02 5.43
N ASN A 87 5.77 4.06 4.90
CA ASN A 87 6.92 3.38 5.51
C ASN A 87 7.13 3.80 6.97
N ASN A 88 7.08 5.12 7.24
CA ASN A 88 7.17 5.67 8.60
C ASN A 88 6.06 5.14 9.51
N CYS A 89 4.83 4.99 9.00
CA CYS A 89 3.72 4.43 9.76
C CYS A 89 4.00 2.99 10.19
N TYR A 90 4.47 2.13 9.29
CA TYR A 90 4.88 0.77 9.65
C TYR A 90 5.96 0.76 10.72
N LEU A 91 7.04 1.51 10.52
CA LEU A 91 8.23 1.46 11.38
C LEU A 91 8.04 2.17 12.73
N ARG A 92 7.35 3.32 12.76
CA ARG A 92 7.24 4.17 13.95
C ARG A 92 5.95 3.96 14.74
N HIS A 93 4.91 3.41 14.11
CA HIS A 93 3.64 3.17 14.76
C HIS A 93 3.35 1.68 14.93
N TYR A 94 3.15 0.93 13.85
CA TYR A 94 2.64 -0.43 13.92
C TYR A 94 3.61 -1.40 14.62
N THR A 95 4.88 -1.44 14.23
CA THR A 95 5.88 -2.34 14.82
C THR A 95 6.14 -2.08 16.30
N THR A 96 5.79 -0.91 16.81
CA THR A 96 5.94 -0.56 18.23
C THR A 96 4.82 -1.15 19.10
N VAL A 97 3.63 -1.38 18.55
CA VAL A 97 2.44 -1.79 19.31
C VAL A 97 2.05 -3.23 19.08
N PHE A 98 2.14 -3.76 17.85
CA PHE A 98 1.84 -5.17 17.57
C PHE A 98 3.01 -6.06 17.99
N LYS A 99 2.69 -7.23 18.59
CA LYS A 99 3.71 -8.06 19.26
C LYS A 99 3.92 -9.46 18.67
N PRO A 100 2.90 -10.15 18.06
CA PRO A 100 3.11 -11.48 17.51
C PRO A 100 4.17 -11.49 16.39
N THR A 101 5.05 -12.50 16.43
CA THR A 101 6.18 -12.60 15.49
C THR A 101 5.73 -12.58 14.02
N GLU A 102 4.68 -13.34 13.68
CA GLU A 102 4.14 -13.41 12.32
C GLU A 102 3.54 -12.08 11.85
N VAL A 103 2.97 -11.28 12.76
CA VAL A 103 2.47 -9.94 12.46
C VAL A 103 3.64 -8.98 12.18
N LEU A 104 4.68 -9.04 13.00
CA LEU A 104 5.90 -8.25 12.79
C LEU A 104 6.62 -8.63 11.50
N MET A 105 6.69 -9.93 11.17
CA MET A 105 7.24 -10.40 9.89
C MET A 105 6.50 -9.77 8.71
N MET A 106 5.17 -9.81 8.71
CA MET A 106 4.33 -9.21 7.67
C MET A 106 4.59 -7.71 7.54
N MET A 107 4.51 -6.97 8.64
CA MET A 107 4.70 -5.51 8.63
C MET A 107 6.10 -5.09 8.21
N THR A 108 7.12 -5.85 8.62
CA THR A 108 8.50 -5.58 8.23
C THR A 108 8.71 -5.83 6.73
N ALA A 109 8.05 -6.84 6.16
CA ALA A 109 8.12 -7.10 4.73
C ALA A 109 7.41 -5.99 3.92
N PHE A 110 6.27 -5.52 4.41
CA PHE A 110 5.56 -4.38 3.79
C PHE A 110 6.40 -3.10 3.87
N ALA A 111 6.92 -2.76 5.05
CA ALA A 111 7.83 -1.62 5.20
C ALA A 111 9.08 -1.72 4.30
N ALA A 112 9.64 -2.93 4.13
CA ALA A 112 10.76 -3.14 3.21
C ALA A 112 10.33 -2.91 1.75
N MET A 113 9.09 -3.29 1.38
CA MET A 113 8.57 -3.06 0.03
C MET A 113 8.34 -1.58 -0.27
N GLU A 114 7.90 -0.79 0.72
CA GLU A 114 7.82 0.68 0.57
C GLU A 114 9.18 1.30 0.21
N THR A 115 10.29 0.75 0.71
CA THR A 115 11.62 1.25 0.31
C THR A 115 11.93 0.96 -1.16
N VAL A 116 11.38 -0.11 -1.72
CA VAL A 116 11.50 -0.43 -3.15
C VAL A 116 10.65 0.55 -3.97
N HIS A 117 9.43 0.87 -3.54
CA HIS A 117 8.58 1.87 -4.18
C HIS A 117 9.28 3.25 -4.20
N ILE A 118 9.78 3.73 -3.06
CA ILE A 118 10.55 4.98 -2.95
C ILE A 118 11.74 4.98 -3.93
N ALA A 119 12.51 3.90 -3.95
CA ALA A 119 13.67 3.79 -4.85
C ALA A 119 13.26 3.76 -6.33
N ALA A 120 12.16 3.08 -6.67
CA ALA A 120 11.68 2.99 -8.05
C ALA A 120 11.17 4.33 -8.59
N TYR A 121 10.42 5.07 -7.78
CA TYR A 121 9.98 6.41 -8.19
C TYR A 121 11.14 7.40 -8.24
N SER A 122 12.08 7.33 -7.31
CA SER A 122 13.32 8.13 -7.39
C SER A 122 14.09 7.82 -8.68
N HIS A 123 14.29 6.52 -8.99
CA HIS A 123 14.97 6.10 -10.21
C HIS A 123 14.24 6.57 -11.49
N LEU A 124 12.91 6.51 -11.51
CA LEU A 124 12.11 7.04 -12.62
C LEU A 124 12.34 8.56 -12.80
N LEU A 125 12.23 9.34 -11.73
CA LEU A 125 12.36 10.80 -11.78
C LEU A 125 13.75 11.23 -12.23
N ASP A 126 14.78 10.61 -11.68
CA ASP A 126 16.18 10.87 -12.06
C ASP A 126 16.42 10.52 -13.54
N THR A 127 15.89 9.36 -13.99
CA THR A 127 16.06 8.89 -15.37
C THR A 127 15.38 9.81 -16.40
N ILE A 128 14.18 10.33 -16.10
CA ILE A 128 13.51 11.29 -17.01
C ILE A 128 14.08 12.72 -16.89
N GLY A 129 15.01 12.96 -15.97
CA GLY A 129 15.71 14.24 -15.79
C GLY A 129 14.89 15.28 -15.03
N MET A 130 14.08 14.89 -14.05
CA MET A 130 13.42 15.86 -13.17
C MET A 130 14.42 16.52 -12.22
N PRO A 131 14.36 17.86 -12.03
CA PRO A 131 15.24 18.54 -11.10
C PRO A 131 14.98 18.12 -9.65
N GLU A 132 16.04 18.00 -8.83
CA GLU A 132 15.93 17.68 -7.39
C GLU A 132 15.01 18.65 -6.61
N THR A 133 14.85 19.89 -7.08
CA THR A 133 13.95 20.87 -6.47
C THR A 133 12.47 20.43 -6.50
N GLU A 134 12.11 19.49 -7.37
CA GLU A 134 10.75 18.97 -7.48
C GLU A 134 10.38 18.07 -6.29
N TYR A 135 11.35 17.37 -5.69
CA TYR A 135 11.10 16.52 -4.51
C TYR A 135 10.58 17.30 -3.30
N SER A 136 10.99 18.57 -3.13
CA SER A 136 10.49 19.42 -2.05
C SER A 136 9.32 20.34 -2.46
N ALA A 137 8.99 20.37 -3.76
CA ALA A 137 8.02 21.32 -4.29
C ALA A 137 6.59 21.08 -3.77
N PHE A 138 6.25 19.85 -3.33
CA PHE A 138 4.93 19.56 -2.76
C PHE A 138 4.58 20.46 -1.59
N MET A 139 5.55 20.88 -0.78
CA MET A 139 5.36 21.81 0.35
C MET A 139 4.90 23.21 -0.06
N LYS A 140 5.03 23.58 -1.33
CA LYS A 140 4.61 24.88 -1.87
C LYS A 140 3.17 24.89 -2.36
N TYR A 141 2.54 23.73 -2.50
CA TYR A 141 1.16 23.58 -2.94
C TYR A 141 0.28 23.24 -1.75
N LYS A 142 -0.73 24.09 -1.50
CA LYS A 142 -1.63 23.92 -0.35
C LYS A 142 -2.31 22.54 -0.38
N GLU A 143 -2.76 22.11 -1.55
CA GLU A 143 -3.45 20.85 -1.77
C GLU A 143 -2.60 19.63 -1.37
N MET A 144 -1.30 19.68 -1.63
CA MET A 144 -0.35 18.62 -1.27
C MET A 144 0.06 18.72 0.20
N LYS A 145 0.28 19.94 0.69
CA LYS A 145 0.65 20.18 2.09
C LYS A 145 -0.48 19.78 3.05
N ASP A 146 -1.72 20.09 2.73
CA ASP A 146 -2.88 19.71 3.55
C ASP A 146 -2.98 18.18 3.69
N LYS A 147 -2.72 17.42 2.62
CA LYS A 147 -2.65 15.94 2.66
C LYS A 147 -1.53 15.48 3.60
N TYR A 148 -0.35 16.03 3.45
CA TYR A 148 0.80 15.70 4.28
C TYR A 148 0.55 16.01 5.75
N ASP A 149 0.10 17.22 6.07
CA ASP A 149 -0.16 17.65 7.44
C ASP A 149 -1.24 16.78 8.11
N TYR A 150 -2.27 16.37 7.35
CA TYR A 150 -3.31 15.48 7.87
C TYR A 150 -2.75 14.12 8.29
N MET A 151 -1.85 13.54 7.51
CA MET A 151 -1.22 12.26 7.84
C MET A 151 -0.33 12.34 9.10
N GLN A 152 0.24 13.51 9.42
CA GLN A 152 1.04 13.69 10.63
C GLN A 152 0.21 13.71 11.93
N GLY A 153 -1.11 13.81 11.84
CA GLY A 153 -2.03 13.93 12.99
C GLY A 153 -2.33 12.61 13.72
N PHE A 154 -1.80 11.47 13.28
CA PHE A 154 -2.16 10.14 13.79
C PHE A 154 -1.07 9.55 14.69
N ASP A 155 -1.48 8.79 15.71
CA ASP A 155 -0.59 8.11 16.65
C ASP A 155 -1.17 6.76 17.10
N VAL A 156 -0.43 6.03 17.94
CA VAL A 156 -0.82 4.71 18.46
C VAL A 156 -0.83 4.66 20.00
N LYS A 157 -1.05 5.80 20.67
CA LYS A 157 -0.99 5.92 22.14
C LYS A 157 -2.15 5.24 22.87
N SER A 158 -3.24 4.97 22.19
CA SER A 158 -4.40 4.26 22.72
C SER A 158 -4.92 3.23 21.73
N LYS A 159 -5.73 2.26 22.19
CA LYS A 159 -6.39 1.29 21.31
C LYS A 159 -7.29 1.96 20.28
N HIS A 160 -7.96 3.06 20.67
CA HIS A 160 -8.74 3.88 19.77
C HIS A 160 -7.86 4.50 18.67
N ASN A 161 -6.73 5.10 19.05
CA ASN A 161 -5.80 5.70 18.10
C ASN A 161 -5.15 4.66 17.18
N ILE A 162 -4.84 3.46 17.69
CA ILE A 162 -4.37 2.34 16.85
C ILE A 162 -5.40 2.03 15.76
N ALA A 163 -6.68 1.89 16.12
CA ALA A 163 -7.73 1.62 15.14
C ALA A 163 -7.90 2.77 14.12
N MET A 164 -7.84 4.03 14.57
CA MET A 164 -7.89 5.20 13.68
C MET A 164 -6.69 5.24 12.73
N THR A 165 -5.48 5.03 13.23
CA THR A 165 -4.26 5.01 12.41
C THR A 165 -4.32 3.90 11.36
N MET A 166 -4.79 2.70 11.74
CA MET A 166 -4.98 1.59 10.77
C MET A 166 -6.02 1.94 9.70
N ALA A 167 -7.15 2.54 10.07
CA ALA A 167 -8.17 2.95 9.10
C ALA A 167 -7.63 4.01 8.13
N VAL A 168 -6.92 5.02 8.64
CA VAL A 168 -6.41 6.13 7.83
C VAL A 168 -5.27 5.68 6.93
N PHE A 169 -4.20 5.10 7.48
CA PHE A 169 -3.04 4.72 6.67
C PHE A 169 -3.35 3.53 5.77
N SER A 170 -3.86 2.43 6.32
CA SER A 170 -3.96 1.19 5.55
C SER A 170 -5.19 1.13 4.64
N ALA A 171 -6.35 1.66 5.07
CA ALA A 171 -7.52 1.64 4.21
C ALA A 171 -7.63 2.88 3.31
N PHE A 172 -7.28 4.07 3.80
CA PHE A 172 -7.48 5.29 3.03
C PHE A 172 -6.22 5.85 2.39
N THR A 173 -5.04 5.75 3.00
CA THR A 173 -3.80 6.18 2.32
C THR A 173 -3.36 5.14 1.30
N GLU A 174 -3.00 3.93 1.72
CA GLU A 174 -2.61 2.86 0.80
C GLU A 174 -3.77 2.42 -0.11
N GLY A 175 -5.00 2.38 0.43
CA GLY A 175 -6.16 1.81 -0.24
C GLY A 175 -7.03 2.79 -1.05
N LEU A 176 -6.84 4.12 -0.93
CA LEU A 176 -7.62 5.12 -1.64
C LEU A 176 -6.74 6.18 -2.29
N GLN A 177 -5.88 6.90 -1.53
CA GLN A 177 -5.07 7.99 -2.06
C GLN A 177 -4.10 7.51 -3.13
N LEU A 178 -3.36 6.43 -2.88
CA LEU A 178 -2.43 5.85 -3.86
C LEU A 178 -3.20 5.34 -5.09
N PHE A 179 -4.36 4.69 -4.90
CA PHE A 179 -5.17 4.19 -6.00
C PHE A 179 -5.72 5.29 -6.92
N ALA A 180 -5.99 6.49 -6.39
CA ALA A 180 -6.33 7.65 -7.21
C ALA A 180 -5.18 8.02 -8.16
N SER A 181 -3.97 8.11 -7.63
CA SER A 181 -2.77 8.40 -8.41
C SER A 181 -2.45 7.27 -9.39
N PHE A 182 -2.57 6.00 -8.98
CA PHE A 182 -2.38 4.84 -9.86
C PHE A 182 -3.32 4.87 -11.07
N ALA A 183 -4.60 5.20 -10.87
CA ALA A 183 -5.55 5.31 -11.96
C ALA A 183 -5.14 6.35 -13.01
N ILE A 184 -4.60 7.48 -12.55
CA ILE A 184 -4.10 8.53 -13.45
C ILE A 184 -2.83 8.08 -14.17
N LEU A 185 -1.86 7.51 -13.44
CA LEU A 185 -0.59 7.07 -14.00
C LEU A 185 -0.76 5.93 -15.01
N LEU A 186 -1.65 4.97 -14.73
CA LEU A 186 -1.95 3.84 -15.62
C LEU A 186 -2.72 4.24 -16.89
N ASN A 187 -3.29 5.45 -16.97
CA ASN A 187 -3.87 5.95 -18.20
C ASN A 187 -2.80 6.18 -19.30
N PHE A 188 -1.55 6.47 -18.93
CA PHE A 188 -0.47 6.70 -19.88
C PHE A 188 -0.09 5.43 -20.68
N PRO A 189 0.25 4.28 -20.06
CA PRO A 189 0.52 3.06 -20.81
C PRO A 189 -0.70 2.55 -21.59
N ARG A 190 -1.92 2.84 -21.14
CA ARG A 190 -3.15 2.60 -21.92
C ARG A 190 -3.13 3.29 -23.29
N HIS A 191 -2.51 4.47 -23.38
CA HIS A 191 -2.31 5.24 -24.60
C HIS A 191 -0.89 5.10 -25.17
N ASN A 192 -0.20 4.00 -24.83
CA ASN A 192 1.11 3.66 -25.36
C ASN A 192 2.24 4.65 -25.00
N LYS A 193 2.11 5.36 -23.86
CA LYS A 193 3.07 6.33 -23.30
C LYS A 193 3.57 5.89 -21.94
N MET A 194 4.80 6.26 -21.56
CA MET A 194 5.36 6.05 -20.21
C MET A 194 5.21 4.60 -19.72
N LYS A 195 5.64 3.64 -20.52
CA LYS A 195 5.41 2.20 -20.27
C LYS A 195 6.20 1.68 -19.08
N GLY A 196 7.42 2.15 -18.88
CA GLY A 196 8.24 1.78 -17.73
C GLY A 196 7.64 2.30 -16.43
N MET A 197 7.17 3.56 -16.39
CA MET A 197 6.36 4.09 -15.29
C MET A 197 5.13 3.20 -15.06
N GLY A 198 4.42 2.82 -16.13
CA GLY A 198 3.27 1.92 -16.06
C GLY A 198 3.60 0.57 -15.44
N GLN A 199 4.78 0.01 -15.72
CA GLN A 199 5.24 -1.24 -15.10
C GLN A 199 5.52 -1.07 -13.60
N ILE A 200 6.23 -0.01 -13.20
CA ILE A 200 6.45 0.33 -11.77
C ILE A 200 5.11 0.44 -11.06
N VAL A 201 4.18 1.23 -11.60
CA VAL A 201 2.85 1.44 -11.00
C VAL A 201 2.06 0.14 -10.91
N THR A 202 2.11 -0.71 -11.93
CA THR A 202 1.43 -2.00 -11.93
C THR A 202 1.92 -2.91 -10.80
N TRP A 203 3.22 -2.97 -10.58
CA TRP A 203 3.79 -3.75 -9.48
C TRP A 203 3.48 -3.12 -8.12
N SER A 204 3.53 -1.79 -8.01
CA SER A 204 3.10 -1.09 -6.79
C SER A 204 1.63 -1.37 -6.46
N VAL A 205 0.71 -1.31 -7.42
CA VAL A 205 -0.73 -1.64 -7.20
C VAL A 205 -0.92 -3.05 -6.64
N ARG A 206 -0.15 -4.03 -7.14
CA ARG A 206 -0.18 -5.41 -6.65
C ARG A 206 0.24 -5.46 -5.18
N ASP A 207 1.35 -4.79 -4.85
CA ASP A 207 1.90 -4.76 -3.50
C ASP A 207 0.94 -4.02 -2.55
N GLU A 208 0.46 -2.83 -2.92
CA GLU A 208 -0.51 -2.07 -2.13
C GLU A 208 -1.86 -2.79 -1.94
N THR A 209 -2.26 -3.59 -2.90
CA THR A 209 -3.45 -4.45 -2.76
C THR A 209 -3.25 -5.48 -1.65
N LEU A 210 -2.07 -6.12 -1.60
CA LEU A 210 -1.70 -7.05 -0.54
C LEU A 210 -1.62 -6.35 0.81
N HIS A 211 -0.95 -5.20 0.89
CA HIS A 211 -0.80 -4.40 2.11
C HIS A 211 -2.15 -3.99 2.67
N CYS A 212 -2.95 -3.28 1.89
CA CYS A 212 -4.26 -2.78 2.28
C CYS A 212 -5.20 -3.91 2.74
N ASN A 213 -5.32 -5.01 1.98
CA ASN A 213 -6.19 -6.13 2.35
C ASN A 213 -5.72 -6.81 3.64
N SER A 214 -4.41 -7.00 3.81
CA SER A 214 -3.83 -7.61 5.01
C SER A 214 -4.04 -6.73 6.24
N MET A 215 -3.80 -5.44 6.12
CA MET A 215 -3.97 -4.51 7.23
C MET A 215 -5.44 -4.28 7.60
N ILE A 216 -6.37 -4.27 6.64
CA ILE A 216 -7.81 -4.27 6.92
C ILE A 216 -8.23 -5.57 7.65
N ARG A 217 -7.65 -6.72 7.27
CA ARG A 217 -7.88 -7.96 8.00
C ARG A 217 -7.35 -7.88 9.43
N LEU A 218 -6.16 -7.32 9.62
CA LEU A 218 -5.58 -7.10 10.95
C LEU A 218 -6.43 -6.14 11.79
N PHE A 219 -6.95 -5.07 11.18
CA PHE A 219 -7.92 -4.17 11.81
C PHE A 219 -9.14 -4.93 12.33
N LYS A 220 -9.73 -5.80 11.50
CA LYS A 220 -10.90 -6.61 11.92
C LYS A 220 -10.55 -7.55 13.06
N ASP A 221 -9.39 -8.19 13.04
CA ASP A 221 -8.95 -9.05 14.13
C ASP A 221 -8.67 -8.23 15.41
N PHE A 222 -8.11 -7.03 15.28
CA PHE A 222 -7.92 -6.09 16.39
C PHE A 222 -9.27 -5.67 17.02
N ILE A 223 -10.27 -5.32 16.21
CA ILE A 223 -11.61 -4.98 16.69
C ILE A 223 -12.28 -6.18 17.38
N LYS A 224 -12.09 -7.41 16.90
CA LYS A 224 -12.62 -8.62 17.59
C LYS A 224 -11.97 -8.85 18.95
N GLU A 225 -10.70 -8.51 19.12
CA GLU A 225 -9.99 -8.61 20.41
C GLU A 225 -10.35 -7.48 21.37
N GLU A 226 -10.72 -6.31 20.84
CA GLU A 226 -11.04 -5.10 21.59
C GLU A 226 -12.42 -4.54 21.22
N PRO A 227 -13.51 -5.32 21.38
CA PRO A 227 -14.83 -4.96 20.86
C PRO A 227 -15.40 -3.67 21.46
N GLN A 228 -14.93 -3.26 22.64
CA GLN A 228 -15.40 -2.03 23.31
C GLN A 228 -14.97 -0.75 22.57
N ILE A 229 -13.95 -0.81 21.73
CA ILE A 229 -13.53 0.36 20.92
C ILE A 229 -14.40 0.52 19.67
N TRP A 230 -15.11 -0.53 19.21
CA TRP A 230 -15.97 -0.48 18.03
C TRP A 230 -17.33 0.15 18.35
N ASN A 231 -17.30 1.40 18.80
CA ASN A 231 -18.45 2.19 19.19
C ASN A 231 -18.78 3.26 18.13
N ASP A 232 -19.91 3.94 18.30
CA ASP A 232 -20.37 4.93 17.32
C ASP A 232 -19.40 6.11 17.16
N LYS A 233 -18.65 6.46 18.20
CA LYS A 233 -17.62 7.49 18.11
C LYS A 233 -16.55 7.11 17.11
N LEU A 234 -15.93 5.93 17.28
CA LEU A 234 -14.87 5.45 16.35
C LEU A 234 -15.39 5.33 14.93
N LYS A 235 -16.60 4.75 14.75
CA LYS A 235 -17.23 4.61 13.43
C LYS A 235 -17.43 5.96 12.73
N THR A 236 -17.92 6.95 13.46
CA THR A 236 -18.12 8.30 12.94
C THR A 236 -16.78 8.94 12.55
N GLU A 237 -15.76 8.83 13.41
CA GLU A 237 -14.44 9.37 13.13
C GLU A 237 -13.78 8.73 11.90
N ILE A 238 -13.95 7.41 11.68
CA ILE A 238 -13.46 6.73 10.47
C ILE A 238 -14.20 7.25 9.22
N VAL A 239 -15.52 7.41 9.30
CA VAL A 239 -16.32 7.96 8.19
C VAL A 239 -15.88 9.40 7.88
N ASP A 240 -15.65 10.21 8.89
CA ASP A 240 -15.22 11.60 8.72
C ASP A 240 -13.78 11.68 8.18
N ALA A 241 -12.90 10.76 8.58
CA ALA A 241 -11.57 10.64 7.98
C ALA A 241 -11.66 10.30 6.47
N CYS A 242 -12.54 9.38 6.08
CA CYS A 242 -12.78 9.08 4.66
C CYS A 242 -13.22 10.32 3.89
N LYS A 243 -14.19 11.08 4.42
CA LYS A 243 -14.67 12.34 3.78
C LYS A 243 -13.56 13.38 3.67
N THR A 244 -12.76 13.54 4.70
CA THR A 244 -11.63 14.48 4.72
C THR A 244 -10.61 14.12 3.64
N ILE A 245 -10.23 12.84 3.56
CA ILE A 245 -9.29 12.35 2.55
C ILE A 245 -9.85 12.53 1.14
N VAL A 246 -11.12 12.19 0.90
CA VAL A 246 -11.77 12.41 -0.40
C VAL A 246 -11.79 13.90 -0.77
N THR A 247 -11.97 14.79 0.20
CA THR A 247 -11.92 16.25 -0.03
C THR A 247 -10.52 16.70 -0.44
N HIS A 248 -9.49 16.19 0.24
CA HIS A 248 -8.09 16.48 -0.12
C HIS A 248 -7.74 15.93 -1.51
N GLU A 249 -8.23 14.72 -1.84
CA GLU A 249 -8.03 14.14 -3.18
C GLU A 249 -8.73 14.98 -4.26
N ASP A 250 -9.96 15.43 -4.02
CA ASP A 250 -10.68 16.29 -4.96
C ASP A 250 -9.90 17.58 -5.27
N ALA A 251 -9.33 18.23 -4.25
CA ALA A 251 -8.51 19.43 -4.41
C ALA A 251 -7.21 19.16 -5.17
N PHE A 252 -6.54 18.05 -4.84
CA PHE A 252 -5.33 17.61 -5.54
C PHE A 252 -5.60 17.30 -7.01
N ILE A 253 -6.72 16.64 -7.33
CA ILE A 253 -7.11 16.33 -8.71
C ILE A 253 -7.42 17.60 -9.49
N ASP A 254 -8.10 18.58 -8.88
CA ASP A 254 -8.34 19.88 -9.54
C ASP A 254 -7.01 20.57 -9.89
N LEU A 255 -6.04 20.53 -8.99
CA LEU A 255 -4.69 21.05 -9.24
C LEU A 255 -4.00 20.27 -10.38
N ALA A 256 -4.01 18.94 -10.34
CA ALA A 256 -3.34 18.11 -11.34
C ALA A 256 -3.95 18.30 -12.75
N PHE A 257 -5.26 18.44 -12.83
CA PHE A 257 -5.98 18.62 -14.10
C PHE A 257 -6.21 20.10 -14.51
N GLN A 258 -5.50 21.05 -13.88
CA GLN A 258 -5.69 22.50 -14.15
C GLN A 258 -5.47 22.89 -15.62
N MET A 259 -4.71 22.11 -16.39
CA MET A 259 -4.48 22.34 -17.82
C MET A 259 -5.45 21.55 -18.73
N GLY A 260 -6.49 20.97 -18.16
CA GLY A 260 -7.52 20.23 -18.89
C GLY A 260 -7.45 18.72 -18.75
N PRO A 261 -8.37 17.99 -19.42
CA PRO A 261 -8.45 16.53 -19.33
C PRO A 261 -7.30 15.86 -20.09
N LEU A 262 -7.06 14.60 -19.73
CA LEU A 262 -6.20 13.70 -20.51
C LEU A 262 -7.04 12.99 -21.60
N GLU A 263 -6.36 12.41 -22.58
CA GLU A 263 -6.97 11.48 -23.50
C GLU A 263 -7.60 10.31 -22.72
N GLY A 264 -8.91 10.14 -22.87
CA GLY A 264 -9.66 9.05 -22.24
C GLY A 264 -9.78 9.11 -20.70
N LEU A 265 -9.48 10.26 -20.07
CA LEU A 265 -9.61 10.42 -18.63
C LEU A 265 -9.84 11.88 -18.22
N THR A 266 -10.85 12.10 -17.39
CA THR A 266 -11.23 13.41 -16.87
C THR A 266 -11.10 13.47 -15.34
N ALA A 267 -10.93 14.69 -14.80
CA ALA A 267 -10.97 14.92 -13.35
C ALA A 267 -12.27 14.39 -12.71
N LYS A 268 -13.41 14.56 -13.40
CA LYS A 268 -14.71 14.07 -12.92
C LYS A 268 -14.73 12.54 -12.76
N GLU A 269 -14.18 11.79 -13.69
CA GLU A 269 -14.12 10.32 -13.63
C GLU A 269 -13.24 9.87 -12.47
N ILE A 270 -12.07 10.49 -12.27
CA ILE A 270 -11.20 10.21 -11.13
C ILE A 270 -11.90 10.51 -9.80
N LYS A 271 -12.56 11.66 -9.66
CA LYS A 271 -13.33 12.01 -8.46
C LYS A 271 -14.45 11.00 -8.17
N GLN A 272 -15.12 10.47 -9.19
CA GLN A 272 -16.11 9.41 -9.03
C GLN A 272 -15.44 8.08 -8.63
N TYR A 273 -14.29 7.77 -9.21
CA TYR A 273 -13.50 6.59 -8.85
C TYR A 273 -13.06 6.61 -7.38
N ILE A 274 -12.59 7.74 -6.88
CA ILE A 274 -12.22 7.92 -5.48
C ILE A 274 -13.40 7.64 -4.55
N ARG A 275 -14.60 8.11 -4.88
CA ARG A 275 -15.82 7.85 -4.11
C ARG A 275 -16.21 6.37 -4.14
N PHE A 276 -16.06 5.72 -5.29
CA PHE A 276 -16.25 4.28 -5.40
C PHE A 276 -15.30 3.50 -4.49
N ILE A 277 -14.00 3.85 -4.53
CA ILE A 277 -13.00 3.22 -3.66
C ILE A 277 -13.25 3.54 -2.19
N GLY A 278 -13.60 4.79 -1.85
CA GLY A 278 -13.95 5.19 -0.48
C GLY A 278 -15.08 4.33 0.10
N ASN A 279 -16.17 4.12 -0.64
CA ASN A 279 -17.23 3.21 -0.25
C ASN A 279 -16.73 1.78 -0.03
N ARG A 280 -15.94 1.25 -0.97
CA ARG A 280 -15.35 -0.10 -0.87
C ARG A 280 -14.50 -0.25 0.39
N ARG A 281 -13.70 0.76 0.75
CA ARG A 281 -12.87 0.70 1.96
C ARG A 281 -13.70 0.79 3.24
N LEU A 282 -14.73 1.63 3.27
CA LEU A 282 -15.68 1.66 4.39
C LEU A 282 -16.37 0.31 4.59
N GLU A 283 -16.89 -0.31 3.52
CA GLU A 283 -17.50 -1.65 3.58
C GLU A 283 -16.51 -2.72 4.07
N GLN A 284 -15.26 -2.65 3.60
CA GLN A 284 -14.21 -3.55 4.05
C GLN A 284 -13.87 -3.35 5.54
N LEU A 285 -14.01 -2.15 6.08
CA LEU A 285 -13.86 -1.87 7.51
C LEU A 285 -15.12 -2.26 8.33
N GLY A 286 -16.23 -2.59 7.68
CA GLY A 286 -17.50 -2.95 8.33
C GLY A 286 -18.42 -1.75 8.56
N LEU A 287 -18.32 -0.72 7.73
CA LEU A 287 -19.15 0.48 7.73
C LEU A 287 -19.98 0.57 6.45
N ASP A 288 -21.05 1.35 6.50
CA ASP A 288 -21.91 1.55 5.33
C ASP A 288 -21.27 2.50 4.30
N PRO A 289 -21.55 2.34 3.00
CA PRO A 289 -21.14 3.28 1.97
C PRO A 289 -21.82 4.62 2.17
N ILE A 290 -21.09 5.72 1.87
CA ILE A 290 -21.56 7.10 2.10
C ILE A 290 -21.74 7.91 0.79
N TYR A 291 -21.25 7.39 -0.33
CA TYR A 291 -21.35 8.05 -1.64
C TYR A 291 -22.30 7.29 -2.57
N ASP A 292 -23.09 8.01 -3.37
CA ASP A 292 -23.97 7.38 -4.37
C ASP A 292 -23.18 7.03 -5.65
N VAL A 293 -22.21 6.12 -5.52
CA VAL A 293 -21.43 5.56 -6.62
C VAL A 293 -21.39 4.05 -6.46
N LYS A 294 -22.22 3.33 -7.23
CA LYS A 294 -22.39 1.88 -7.10
C LYS A 294 -21.48 1.04 -8.00
N LYS A 295 -20.91 1.63 -9.04
CA LYS A 295 -20.08 0.93 -10.02
C LYS A 295 -18.77 1.68 -10.24
N ASN A 296 -17.69 0.92 -10.50
CA ASN A 296 -16.43 1.51 -10.90
C ASN A 296 -16.59 2.30 -12.22
N PRO A 297 -16.34 3.62 -12.23
CA PRO A 297 -16.41 4.42 -13.46
C PRO A 297 -15.26 4.12 -14.43
N LEU A 298 -14.15 3.53 -13.93
CA LEU A 298 -12.96 3.22 -14.70
C LEU A 298 -12.87 1.71 -14.99
N THR A 299 -13.82 1.18 -15.78
CA THR A 299 -13.88 -0.25 -16.12
C THR A 299 -12.63 -0.76 -16.83
N TRP A 300 -11.96 0.12 -17.58
CA TRP A 300 -10.69 -0.22 -18.24
C TRP A 300 -9.58 -0.53 -17.23
N LEU A 301 -9.59 0.12 -16.06
CA LEU A 301 -8.62 -0.09 -15.01
C LEU A 301 -8.79 -1.48 -14.38
N ASP A 302 -10.02 -1.90 -14.09
CA ASP A 302 -10.29 -3.26 -13.60
C ASP A 302 -9.78 -4.31 -14.60
N ASN A 303 -10.03 -4.10 -15.90
CA ASN A 303 -9.55 -5.03 -16.94
C ASN A 303 -8.02 -5.07 -17.01
N MET A 304 -7.34 -3.94 -16.86
CA MET A 304 -5.88 -3.86 -16.84
C MET A 304 -5.29 -4.59 -15.62
N LEU A 305 -5.81 -4.33 -14.42
CA LEU A 305 -5.32 -4.94 -13.18
C LEU A 305 -5.59 -6.44 -13.12
N ASN A 306 -6.77 -6.89 -13.54
CA ASN A 306 -7.11 -8.32 -13.63
C ASN A 306 -6.24 -9.05 -14.67
N GLY A 307 -5.92 -8.41 -15.78
CA GLY A 307 -5.00 -8.95 -16.79
C GLY A 307 -3.59 -9.21 -16.24
N VAL A 308 -3.13 -8.33 -15.35
CA VAL A 308 -1.82 -8.46 -14.68
C VAL A 308 -1.82 -9.60 -13.66
N GLU A 309 -2.89 -9.81 -12.90
CA GLU A 309 -3.01 -10.95 -11.99
C GLU A 309 -2.89 -12.28 -12.73
N HIS A 310 -3.50 -12.39 -13.91
CA HIS A 310 -3.39 -13.59 -14.74
C HIS A 310 -1.96 -13.81 -15.29
N MET A 311 -1.28 -12.75 -15.74
CA MET A 311 0.12 -12.87 -16.21
C MET A 311 1.05 -13.30 -15.08
N ASN A 312 0.96 -12.67 -13.91
CA ASN A 312 1.78 -13.03 -12.74
C ASN A 312 1.56 -14.49 -12.29
N PHE A 313 0.35 -15.02 -12.44
CA PHE A 313 0.06 -16.42 -12.16
C PHE A 313 0.84 -17.38 -13.08
N PHE A 314 1.00 -17.04 -14.35
CA PHE A 314 1.77 -17.84 -15.31
C PHE A 314 3.28 -17.66 -15.16
N GLU A 315 3.75 -16.45 -14.87
CA GLU A 315 5.16 -16.15 -14.59
C GLU A 315 5.63 -16.78 -13.26
N GLY A 316 4.82 -16.75 -12.20
CA GLY A 316 5.10 -17.44 -10.94
C GLY A 316 5.26 -18.95 -11.11
N ARG A 317 4.48 -19.58 -11.99
CA ARG A 317 4.66 -21.01 -12.35
C ARG A 317 5.94 -21.26 -13.14
N ALA A 318 6.35 -20.36 -14.03
CA ALA A 318 7.58 -20.50 -14.80
C ALA A 318 8.82 -20.43 -13.89
N THR A 319 8.83 -19.57 -12.87
CA THR A 319 9.92 -19.48 -11.89
C THR A 319 9.96 -20.68 -10.93
N GLU A 320 8.83 -21.27 -10.56
CA GLU A 320 8.80 -22.52 -9.78
C GLU A 320 9.30 -23.71 -10.60
N TYR A 321 9.00 -23.75 -11.89
CA TYR A 321 9.49 -24.80 -12.80
C TYR A 321 11.00 -24.69 -13.02
N SER A 322 11.55 -23.49 -13.15
CA SER A 322 13.00 -23.27 -13.28
C SER A 322 13.78 -23.62 -12.00
N LYS A 323 13.21 -23.39 -10.82
CA LYS A 323 13.80 -23.80 -9.52
C LYS A 323 13.76 -25.32 -9.32
N ALA A 324 12.79 -26.02 -9.90
CA ALA A 324 12.70 -27.48 -9.82
C ALA A 324 13.69 -28.21 -10.74
N SER A 325 14.25 -27.52 -11.73
CA SER A 325 15.22 -28.13 -12.70
C SER A 325 16.67 -28.10 -12.19
N THR A 326 16.99 -27.40 -11.11
CA THR A 326 18.32 -27.42 -10.48
C THR A 326 18.37 -28.50 -9.38
N LYS A 327 18.30 -29.76 -9.77
CA LYS A 327 18.63 -30.90 -8.93
C LYS A 327 20.00 -31.43 -9.32
N GLY A 328 21.02 -31.06 -8.59
CA GLY A 328 22.36 -31.61 -8.64
C GLY A 328 23.09 -31.30 -7.35
N THR A 329 23.97 -32.15 -6.87
CA THR A 329 24.85 -31.88 -5.74
C THR A 329 26.08 -31.13 -6.22
N TRP A 330 26.62 -30.23 -5.42
CA TRP A 330 27.85 -29.45 -5.72
C TRP A 330 29.04 -30.32 -6.06
N GLY A 331 29.04 -31.63 -5.71
CA GLY A 331 30.06 -32.59 -6.05
C GLY A 331 30.08 -33.00 -7.52
N GLU A 332 28.99 -32.81 -8.28
CA GLU A 332 28.88 -33.14 -9.70
C GLU A 332 29.32 -31.98 -10.63
N VAL A 333 29.53 -30.80 -10.09
CA VAL A 333 29.91 -29.60 -10.85
C VAL A 333 31.44 -29.45 -10.94
N PHE A 334 32.21 -30.15 -10.08
CA PHE A 334 33.66 -30.06 -10.00
C PHE A 334 34.38 -31.40 -10.18
N ALA A 335 33.70 -32.41 -10.80
CA ALA A 335 34.32 -33.70 -11.17
C ALA A 335 34.82 -33.71 -12.59
#